data_d19ae93db5008e17b2030034524ed962
#
_entry.id   d19ae93db5008e17b2030034524ed962
#
_cell.length_a   1.000
_cell.length_b   1.000
_cell.length_c   1.000
_cell.angle_alpha   90.00
_cell.angle_beta   90.00
_cell.angle_gamma   90.00
#
_symmetry.space_group_name_H-M   'P 1'
#
loop_
_entity.id
_entity.type
_entity.pdbx_description
1 polymer ?
#
loop_
_entity_poly.entity_id
_entity_poly.type
_entity_poly.pdbx_seq_one_letter_code
_entity_poly.pdbx_strand_id
1 'polypeptide(L)'
;MKASIGDVALKAGVSNATVSRTFAHPEQVSEATRLKVQAAADALNFSVSRSAGILKSGRTYRIALLVGSGVIEWFTAEIIAGLNDVLRDAGYDLVIYPIEGSEARDAFFEELPVRSNADAVFVSSFGISPDEVKRLGTAKIPIIGINTTSEGFDATVGINDKEGIKLIVRHLAKLGHRNLLYLYESFSSRSEEHTSEL
;
A
#
# COMPACT_ATOMS: atom_id res chain seq x y z
N MET A 1 -12.13 -29.42 -8.02
CA MET A 1 -12.31 -29.13 -6.58
C MET A 1 -10.97 -28.67 -6.04
N LYS A 2 -10.92 -27.59 -5.26
CA LYS A 2 -9.64 -27.08 -4.72
C LYS A 2 -9.25 -27.97 -3.54
N ALA A 3 -7.99 -28.47 -3.52
CA ALA A 3 -7.52 -29.32 -2.43
C ALA A 3 -7.56 -28.57 -1.09
N SER A 4 -7.89 -29.27 -0.02
CA SER A 4 -7.97 -28.76 1.34
C SER A 4 -6.74 -29.17 2.16
N ILE A 5 -6.56 -28.54 3.33
CA ILE A 5 -5.50 -28.92 4.27
C ILE A 5 -5.65 -30.39 4.74
N GLY A 6 -6.90 -30.88 4.78
CA GLY A 6 -7.20 -32.28 5.11
C GLY A 6 -6.72 -33.26 4.05
N ASP A 7 -6.83 -32.91 2.78
CA ASP A 7 -6.36 -33.74 1.67
C ASP A 7 -4.84 -33.87 1.68
N VAL A 8 -4.14 -32.74 1.99
CA VAL A 8 -2.67 -32.76 2.15
C VAL A 8 -2.26 -33.59 3.35
N ALA A 9 -2.95 -33.46 4.48
CA ALA A 9 -2.68 -34.23 5.68
C ALA A 9 -2.84 -35.74 5.45
N LEU A 10 -3.93 -36.13 4.79
CA LEU A 10 -4.18 -37.50 4.42
C LEU A 10 -3.09 -38.05 3.50
N LYS A 11 -2.72 -37.30 2.45
CA LYS A 11 -1.70 -37.71 1.48
C LYS A 11 -0.30 -37.78 2.09
N ALA A 12 0.03 -36.87 3.00
CA ALA A 12 1.33 -36.82 3.68
C ALA A 12 1.42 -37.79 4.88
N GLY A 13 0.30 -38.38 5.33
CA GLY A 13 0.25 -39.26 6.50
C GLY A 13 0.51 -38.54 7.81
N VAL A 14 0.03 -37.28 7.94
CA VAL A 14 0.22 -36.44 9.13
C VAL A 14 -1.10 -35.80 9.56
N SER A 15 -1.12 -35.16 10.73
CA SER A 15 -2.30 -34.41 11.17
C SER A 15 -2.46 -33.07 10.44
N ASN A 16 -3.69 -32.53 10.40
CA ASN A 16 -3.95 -31.15 9.90
C ASN A 16 -3.11 -30.11 10.63
N ALA A 17 -2.91 -30.29 11.94
CA ALA A 17 -2.08 -29.41 12.76
C ALA A 17 -0.61 -29.45 12.30
N THR A 18 -0.10 -30.61 11.91
CA THR A 18 1.26 -30.76 11.39
C THR A 18 1.40 -30.07 10.04
N VAL A 19 0.43 -30.23 9.13
CA VAL A 19 0.41 -29.50 7.84
C VAL A 19 0.40 -27.99 8.09
N SER A 20 -0.51 -27.50 8.93
CA SER A 20 -0.60 -26.08 9.26
C SER A 20 0.73 -25.54 9.84
N ARG A 21 1.35 -26.29 10.74
CA ARG A 21 2.64 -25.92 11.36
C ARG A 21 3.78 -25.94 10.35
N THR A 22 3.78 -26.87 9.42
CA THR A 22 4.80 -26.95 8.36
C THR A 22 4.83 -25.68 7.50
N PHE A 23 3.68 -25.08 7.22
CA PHE A 23 3.61 -23.86 6.42
C PHE A 23 3.76 -22.59 7.24
N ALA A 24 3.31 -22.57 8.50
CA ALA A 24 3.36 -21.37 9.36
C ALA A 24 4.67 -21.24 10.14
N HIS A 25 5.24 -22.36 10.57
CA HIS A 25 6.41 -22.46 11.47
C HIS A 25 7.29 -23.64 11.06
N PRO A 26 7.91 -23.59 9.85
CA PRO A 26 8.68 -24.72 9.31
C PRO A 26 9.84 -25.14 10.22
N GLU A 27 10.36 -24.22 11.00
CA GLU A 27 11.43 -24.46 11.99
C GLU A 27 10.99 -25.37 13.15
N GLN A 28 9.69 -25.52 13.39
CA GLN A 28 9.13 -26.37 14.44
C GLN A 28 8.80 -27.78 13.97
N VAL A 29 9.10 -28.11 12.70
CA VAL A 29 8.78 -29.40 12.10
C VAL A 29 10.07 -30.02 11.55
N SER A 30 10.25 -31.33 11.77
CA SER A 30 11.44 -32.02 11.27
C SER A 30 11.51 -31.93 9.74
N GLU A 31 12.72 -31.87 9.21
CA GLU A 31 12.97 -31.77 7.77
C GLU A 31 12.27 -32.88 6.98
N ALA A 32 12.35 -34.13 7.47
CA ALA A 32 11.68 -35.27 6.83
C ALA A 32 10.16 -35.10 6.73
N THR A 33 9.53 -34.55 7.77
CA THR A 33 8.08 -34.28 7.80
C THR A 33 7.74 -33.11 6.88
N ARG A 34 8.57 -32.06 6.88
CA ARG A 34 8.40 -30.90 6.01
C ARG A 34 8.44 -31.29 4.53
N LEU A 35 9.42 -32.10 4.12
CA LEU A 35 9.52 -32.58 2.75
C LEU A 35 8.31 -33.44 2.33
N LYS A 36 7.82 -34.31 3.22
CA LYS A 36 6.60 -35.11 2.94
C LYS A 36 5.37 -34.23 2.72
N VAL A 37 5.18 -33.22 3.58
CA VAL A 37 4.04 -32.30 3.48
C VAL A 37 4.13 -31.46 2.22
N GLN A 38 5.34 -30.95 1.90
CA GLN A 38 5.57 -30.16 0.69
C GLN A 38 5.28 -31.00 -0.58
N ALA A 39 5.81 -32.19 -0.68
CA ALA A 39 5.55 -33.10 -1.81
C ALA A 39 4.06 -33.43 -1.98
N ALA A 40 3.33 -33.61 -0.87
CA ALA A 40 1.91 -33.85 -0.90
C ALA A 40 1.12 -32.62 -1.36
N ALA A 41 1.51 -31.42 -0.92
CA ALA A 41 0.92 -30.16 -1.32
C ALA A 41 1.12 -29.90 -2.82
N ASP A 42 2.34 -30.06 -3.32
CA ASP A 42 2.68 -29.89 -4.73
C ASP A 42 1.89 -30.85 -5.62
N ALA A 43 1.82 -32.13 -5.23
CA ALA A 43 1.08 -33.14 -5.96
C ALA A 43 -0.45 -32.91 -5.99
N LEU A 44 -0.98 -32.12 -5.05
CA LEU A 44 -2.39 -31.74 -4.98
C LEU A 44 -2.65 -30.32 -5.50
N ASN A 45 -1.61 -29.64 -5.98
CA ASN A 45 -1.68 -28.23 -6.36
C ASN A 45 -2.30 -27.38 -5.23
N PHE A 46 -1.95 -27.73 -3.98
CA PHE A 46 -2.46 -27.08 -2.79
C PHE A 46 -1.59 -25.85 -2.48
N SER A 47 -2.25 -24.73 -2.31
CA SER A 47 -1.63 -23.53 -1.74
C SER A 47 -2.33 -23.16 -0.45
N VAL A 48 -1.57 -22.81 0.57
CA VAL A 48 -2.15 -22.32 1.83
C VAL A 48 -3.00 -21.09 1.52
N SER A 49 -4.28 -21.15 1.84
CA SER A 49 -5.15 -19.98 1.72
C SER A 49 -4.72 -18.96 2.74
N ARG A 50 -4.27 -17.78 2.28
CA ARG A 50 -3.98 -16.62 3.16
C ARG A 50 -5.16 -16.30 4.07
N SER A 51 -6.40 -16.55 3.61
CA SER A 51 -7.64 -16.32 4.38
C SER A 51 -7.69 -17.06 5.72
N ALA A 52 -7.10 -18.26 5.81
CA ALA A 52 -7.05 -19.01 7.07
C ALA A 52 -6.04 -18.40 8.07
N GLY A 53 -4.96 -17.78 7.57
CA GLY A 53 -3.99 -17.04 8.36
C GLY A 53 -4.56 -15.71 8.89
N ILE A 54 -5.33 -15.01 8.07
CA ILE A 54 -6.00 -13.74 8.38
C ILE A 54 -6.92 -13.89 9.60
N LEU A 55 -7.77 -14.91 9.63
CA LEU A 55 -8.69 -15.19 10.74
C LEU A 55 -7.97 -15.42 12.06
N LYS A 56 -6.75 -15.94 12.05
CA LYS A 56 -5.98 -16.26 13.26
C LYS A 56 -5.10 -15.10 13.71
N SER A 57 -4.54 -14.31 12.78
CA SER A 57 -3.62 -13.21 13.08
C SER A 57 -4.33 -11.87 13.27
N GLY A 58 -5.56 -11.71 12.78
CA GLY A 58 -6.27 -10.45 12.71
C GLY A 58 -5.67 -9.47 11.68
N ARG A 59 -4.70 -9.92 10.87
CA ARG A 59 -4.04 -9.12 9.81
C ARG A 59 -4.53 -9.54 8.45
N THR A 60 -4.73 -8.55 7.57
CA THR A 60 -5.17 -8.78 6.19
C THR A 60 -4.01 -9.13 5.26
N TYR A 61 -2.78 -8.78 5.65
CA TYR A 61 -1.57 -8.81 4.81
C TYR A 61 -1.74 -8.00 3.53
N ARG A 62 -2.50 -6.92 3.61
CA ARG A 62 -2.70 -5.96 2.53
C ARG A 62 -2.40 -4.56 3.01
N ILE A 63 -1.72 -3.81 2.16
CA ILE A 63 -1.48 -2.38 2.34
C ILE A 63 -2.21 -1.66 1.21
N ALA A 64 -3.00 -0.67 1.56
CA ALA A 64 -3.69 0.17 0.59
C ALA A 64 -2.82 1.37 0.20
N LEU A 65 -2.79 1.70 -1.08
CA LEU A 65 -2.18 2.92 -1.61
C LEU A 65 -3.26 3.72 -2.33
N LEU A 66 -3.59 4.89 -1.81
CA LEU A 66 -4.46 5.85 -2.45
C LEU A 66 -3.61 6.78 -3.31
N VAL A 67 -3.98 6.91 -4.59
CA VAL A 67 -3.31 7.78 -5.56
C VAL A 67 -4.33 8.73 -6.20
N GLY A 68 -3.99 10.01 -6.29
CA GLY A 68 -4.92 11.06 -6.74
C GLY A 68 -5.16 11.06 -8.24
N SER A 69 -4.11 11.04 -9.04
CA SER A 69 -4.19 11.02 -10.50
C SER A 69 -3.02 10.23 -11.05
N GLY A 70 -3.28 9.57 -12.18
CA GLY A 70 -2.21 9.01 -12.99
C GLY A 70 -1.36 7.92 -12.33
N VAL A 71 -1.90 6.71 -12.15
CA VAL A 71 -1.07 5.53 -11.81
C VAL A 71 0.13 5.37 -12.77
N ILE A 72 0.05 6.00 -13.94
CA ILE A 72 1.04 5.95 -15.03
C ILE A 72 2.14 7.02 -14.86
N GLU A 73 1.98 8.00 -13.96
CA GLU A 73 3.01 9.01 -13.73
C GLU A 73 4.28 8.36 -13.12
N TRP A 74 5.44 8.79 -13.61
CA TRP A 74 6.73 8.21 -13.20
C TRP A 74 6.91 8.19 -11.67
N PHE A 75 6.50 9.24 -10.97
CA PHE A 75 6.64 9.35 -9.52
C PHE A 75 5.77 8.32 -8.78
N THR A 76 4.52 8.16 -9.20
CA THR A 76 3.61 7.13 -8.67
C THR A 76 4.13 5.72 -8.97
N ALA A 77 4.69 5.49 -10.15
CA ALA A 77 5.28 4.22 -10.52
C ALA A 77 6.50 3.86 -9.63
N GLU A 78 7.37 4.84 -9.35
CA GLU A 78 8.50 4.64 -8.43
C GLU A 78 8.06 4.35 -6.99
N ILE A 79 7.02 5.04 -6.50
CA ILE A 79 6.43 4.74 -5.19
C ILE A 79 5.90 3.31 -5.15
N ILE A 80 5.15 2.90 -6.17
CA ILE A 80 4.59 1.54 -6.27
C ILE A 80 5.73 0.51 -6.29
N ALA A 81 6.77 0.75 -7.09
CA ALA A 81 7.93 -0.15 -7.17
C ALA A 81 8.63 -0.28 -5.81
N GLY A 82 8.97 0.85 -5.16
CA GLY A 82 9.64 0.85 -3.87
C GLY A 82 8.82 0.21 -2.75
N LEU A 83 7.51 0.50 -2.69
CA LEU A 83 6.61 -0.14 -1.73
C LEU A 83 6.52 -1.65 -2.00
N ASN A 84 6.34 -2.06 -3.25
CA ASN A 84 6.20 -3.47 -3.60
C ASN A 84 7.44 -4.29 -3.28
N ASP A 85 8.65 -3.73 -3.46
CA ASP A 85 9.90 -4.41 -3.14
C ASP A 85 9.97 -4.78 -1.64
N VAL A 86 9.65 -3.83 -0.76
CA VAL A 86 9.68 -4.06 0.69
C VAL A 86 8.52 -4.92 1.17
N LEU A 87 7.30 -4.64 0.67
CA LEU A 87 6.08 -5.30 1.12
C LEU A 87 6.04 -6.77 0.72
N ARG A 88 6.52 -7.11 -0.48
CA ARG A 88 6.58 -8.50 -0.97
C ARG A 88 7.44 -9.38 -0.06
N ASP A 89 8.60 -8.89 0.35
CA ASP A 89 9.49 -9.64 1.23
C ASP A 89 8.90 -9.82 2.64
N ALA A 90 8.07 -8.85 3.07
CA ALA A 90 7.30 -8.93 4.31
C ALA A 90 5.99 -9.74 4.18
N GLY A 91 5.67 -10.25 3.00
CA GLY A 91 4.48 -11.06 2.73
C GLY A 91 3.19 -10.26 2.57
N TYR A 92 3.28 -8.94 2.30
CA TYR A 92 2.13 -8.07 2.07
C TYR A 92 1.84 -7.90 0.58
N ASP A 93 0.56 -7.79 0.25
CA ASP A 93 0.08 -7.37 -1.07
C ASP A 93 -0.18 -5.85 -1.05
N LEU A 94 0.22 -5.14 -2.11
CA LEU A 94 -0.12 -3.74 -2.32
C LEU A 94 -1.42 -3.65 -3.13
N VAL A 95 -2.41 -2.94 -2.60
CA VAL A 95 -3.70 -2.70 -3.26
C VAL A 95 -3.80 -1.22 -3.59
N ILE A 96 -3.93 -0.89 -4.87
CA ILE A 96 -3.96 0.49 -5.36
C ILE A 96 -5.42 0.92 -5.52
N TYR A 97 -5.74 2.09 -4.97
CA TYR A 97 -7.03 2.76 -5.11
C TYR A 97 -6.81 4.09 -5.85
N PRO A 98 -7.09 4.15 -7.15
CA PRO A 98 -7.11 5.40 -7.89
C PRO A 98 -8.32 6.24 -7.43
N ILE A 99 -8.06 7.47 -7.01
CA ILE A 99 -9.08 8.42 -6.54
C ILE A 99 -9.14 9.57 -7.54
N GLU A 100 -9.75 9.32 -8.69
CA GLU A 100 -9.84 10.29 -9.77
C GLU A 100 -11.24 10.93 -9.82
N GLY A 101 -11.26 12.27 -9.72
CA GLY A 101 -12.49 13.04 -9.73
C GLY A 101 -13.26 13.01 -8.41
N SER A 102 -14.27 13.86 -8.30
CA SER A 102 -15.06 14.02 -7.08
C SER A 102 -15.91 12.78 -6.77
N GLU A 103 -16.53 12.19 -7.79
CA GLU A 103 -17.45 11.06 -7.61
C GLU A 103 -16.74 9.81 -7.06
N ALA A 104 -15.58 9.43 -7.64
CA ALA A 104 -14.78 8.30 -7.16
C ALA A 104 -14.24 8.55 -5.75
N ARG A 105 -13.89 9.81 -5.47
CA ARG A 105 -13.42 10.25 -4.16
C ARG A 105 -14.51 10.13 -3.10
N ASP A 106 -15.68 10.67 -3.38
CA ASP A 106 -16.81 10.62 -2.46
C ASP A 106 -17.22 9.17 -2.19
N ALA A 107 -17.35 8.35 -3.23
CA ALA A 107 -17.65 6.92 -3.11
C ALA A 107 -16.61 6.18 -2.24
N PHE A 108 -15.31 6.43 -2.45
CA PHE A 108 -14.27 5.81 -1.65
C PHE A 108 -14.38 6.16 -0.17
N PHE A 109 -14.53 7.46 0.16
CA PHE A 109 -14.63 7.91 1.54
C PHE A 109 -15.97 7.58 2.21
N GLU A 110 -17.02 7.35 1.45
CA GLU A 110 -18.30 6.87 1.95
C GLU A 110 -18.24 5.37 2.28
N GLU A 111 -17.77 4.56 1.36
CA GLU A 111 -17.72 3.10 1.50
C GLU A 111 -16.55 2.61 2.36
N LEU A 112 -15.45 3.35 2.39
CA LEU A 112 -14.19 2.98 3.06
C LEU A 112 -13.78 1.52 2.82
N PRO A 113 -13.47 1.13 1.58
CA PRO A 113 -13.16 -0.25 1.23
C PRO A 113 -11.90 -0.79 1.91
N VAL A 114 -11.09 0.08 2.51
CA VAL A 114 -9.90 -0.27 3.30
C VAL A 114 -10.25 -0.83 4.68
N ARG A 115 -11.46 -0.56 5.18
CA ARG A 115 -11.91 -1.04 6.49
C ARG A 115 -11.94 -2.58 6.49
N SER A 116 -11.21 -3.19 7.40
CA SER A 116 -11.04 -4.65 7.50
C SER A 116 -10.42 -5.33 6.27
N ASN A 117 -9.93 -4.56 5.30
CA ASN A 117 -9.29 -5.06 4.08
C ASN A 117 -7.84 -4.63 3.91
N ALA A 118 -7.34 -3.75 4.78
CA ALA A 118 -5.95 -3.31 4.79
C ALA A 118 -5.43 -3.22 6.22
N ASP A 119 -4.13 -3.39 6.39
CA ASP A 119 -3.43 -3.25 7.68
C ASP A 119 -2.82 -1.85 7.84
N ALA A 120 -2.67 -1.10 6.75
CA ALA A 120 -2.32 0.32 6.73
C ALA A 120 -2.74 0.95 5.39
N VAL A 121 -2.81 2.28 5.37
CA VAL A 121 -3.12 3.08 4.18
C VAL A 121 -1.99 4.07 3.92
N PHE A 122 -1.47 4.06 2.71
CA PHE A 122 -0.63 5.13 2.18
C PHE A 122 -1.48 6.07 1.32
N VAL A 123 -1.28 7.36 1.48
CA VAL A 123 -1.91 8.41 0.66
C VAL A 123 -0.80 9.16 -0.07
N SER A 124 -0.80 9.12 -1.39
CA SER A 124 0.27 9.68 -2.22
C SER A 124 -0.21 10.78 -3.14
N SER A 125 0.51 11.90 -3.10
CA SER A 125 0.48 12.95 -4.12
C SER A 125 -0.87 13.63 -4.37
N PHE A 126 -1.80 13.61 -3.41
CA PHE A 126 -2.99 14.45 -3.49
C PHE A 126 -3.38 15.00 -2.11
N GLY A 127 -4.06 16.14 -2.14
CA GLY A 127 -4.59 16.76 -0.92
C GLY A 127 -5.77 15.95 -0.38
N ILE A 128 -5.75 15.66 0.91
CA ILE A 128 -6.84 15.03 1.64
C ILE A 128 -7.34 16.00 2.71
N SER A 129 -8.63 16.18 2.80
CA SER A 129 -9.21 17.09 3.78
C SER A 129 -9.15 16.53 5.21
N PRO A 130 -9.19 17.37 6.26
CA PRO A 130 -9.24 16.90 7.64
C PRO A 130 -10.40 15.94 7.93
N ASP A 131 -11.55 16.15 7.29
CA ASP A 131 -12.70 15.27 7.44
C ASP A 131 -12.49 13.90 6.80
N GLU A 132 -11.83 13.84 5.64
CA GLU A 132 -11.45 12.59 4.99
C GLU A 132 -10.40 11.82 5.80
N VAL A 133 -9.38 12.51 6.36
CA VAL A 133 -8.43 11.89 7.30
C VAL A 133 -9.16 11.31 8.50
N LYS A 134 -10.10 12.06 9.07
CA LYS A 134 -10.92 11.58 10.18
C LYS A 134 -11.74 10.36 9.80
N ARG A 135 -12.32 10.32 8.60
CA ARG A 135 -13.04 9.14 8.08
C ARG A 135 -12.13 7.94 7.94
N LEU A 136 -10.95 8.08 7.35
CA LEU A 136 -9.93 7.02 7.30
C LEU A 136 -9.57 6.53 8.69
N GLY A 137 -9.40 7.42 9.65
CA GLY A 137 -9.12 7.09 11.05
C GLY A 137 -10.17 6.18 11.69
N THR A 138 -11.43 6.17 11.19
CA THR A 138 -12.46 5.24 11.67
C THR A 138 -12.15 3.78 11.33
N ALA A 139 -11.28 3.51 10.36
CA ALA A 139 -10.81 2.17 10.04
C ALA A 139 -9.85 1.61 11.09
N LYS A 140 -9.29 2.47 11.97
CA LYS A 140 -8.35 2.12 13.06
C LYS A 140 -7.09 1.40 12.56
N ILE A 141 -6.59 1.83 11.42
CA ILE A 141 -5.34 1.37 10.81
C ILE A 141 -4.43 2.56 10.59
N PRO A 142 -3.08 2.38 10.61
CA PRO A 142 -2.14 3.46 10.35
C PRO A 142 -2.35 4.12 9.00
N ILE A 143 -2.25 5.46 8.97
CA ILE A 143 -2.37 6.28 7.78
C ILE A 143 -1.04 7.01 7.55
N ILE A 144 -0.41 6.76 6.43
CA ILE A 144 0.91 7.31 6.09
C ILE A 144 0.78 8.23 4.86
N GLY A 145 1.24 9.46 5.00
CA GLY A 145 1.30 10.43 3.89
C GLY A 145 2.61 10.31 3.11
N ILE A 146 2.54 10.26 1.79
CA ILE A 146 3.69 10.33 0.89
C ILE A 146 3.59 11.59 0.04
N ASN A 147 4.57 12.47 0.17
CA ASN A 147 4.64 13.74 -0.55
C ASN A 147 3.32 14.54 -0.47
N THR A 148 2.77 14.64 0.72
CA THR A 148 1.55 15.40 1.02
C THR A 148 1.79 16.40 2.15
N THR A 149 1.08 17.51 2.12
CA THR A 149 1.10 18.55 3.14
C THR A 149 -0.07 18.49 4.10
N SER A 150 -0.98 17.54 3.91
CA SER A 150 -2.15 17.37 4.76
C SER A 150 -1.77 16.93 6.17
N GLU A 151 -2.53 17.38 7.16
CA GLU A 151 -2.34 17.04 8.58
C GLU A 151 -3.17 15.80 8.98
N GLY A 152 -2.80 15.22 10.12
CA GLY A 152 -3.58 14.12 10.71
C GLY A 152 -3.13 12.72 10.30
N PHE A 153 -1.99 12.59 9.63
CA PHE A 153 -1.35 11.30 9.37
C PHE A 153 -0.56 10.81 10.57
N ASP A 154 -0.47 9.50 10.76
CA ASP A 154 0.37 8.88 11.80
C ASP A 154 1.86 9.04 11.49
N ALA A 155 2.20 9.07 10.20
CA ALA A 155 3.55 9.36 9.71
C ALA A 155 3.50 9.99 8.32
N THR A 156 4.57 10.72 7.95
CA THR A 156 4.71 11.28 6.61
C THR A 156 6.12 11.06 6.08
N VAL A 157 6.21 10.84 4.77
CA VAL A 157 7.47 10.81 4.01
C VAL A 157 7.36 11.83 2.91
N GLY A 158 8.31 12.73 2.82
CA GLY A 158 8.26 13.80 1.82
C GLY A 158 9.64 14.32 1.47
N ILE A 159 9.71 15.08 0.38
CA ILE A 159 10.91 15.77 -0.09
C ILE A 159 10.85 17.22 0.39
N ASN A 160 12.00 17.77 0.80
CA ASN A 160 12.11 19.19 1.13
C ASN A 160 12.37 20.02 -0.15
N ASP A 161 11.33 20.20 -0.97
CA ASP A 161 11.41 20.93 -2.24
C ASP A 161 11.92 22.37 -2.05
N LYS A 162 11.54 23.00 -0.95
CA LYS A 162 11.99 24.37 -0.62
C LYS A 162 13.52 24.45 -0.52
N GLU A 163 14.17 23.47 0.09
CA GLU A 163 15.62 23.44 0.19
C GLU A 163 16.27 23.12 -1.15
N GLY A 164 15.66 22.20 -1.92
CA GLY A 164 16.08 21.89 -3.30
C GLY A 164 16.08 23.13 -4.18
N ILE A 165 15.00 23.90 -4.20
CA ILE A 165 14.90 25.16 -4.98
C ILE A 165 15.92 26.19 -4.49
N LYS A 166 16.14 26.35 -3.19
CA LYS A 166 17.19 27.27 -2.66
C LYS A 166 18.59 26.90 -3.17
N LEU A 167 18.90 25.59 -3.23
CA LEU A 167 20.18 25.13 -3.75
C LEU A 167 20.35 25.46 -5.24
N ILE A 168 19.30 25.26 -6.05
CA ILE A 168 19.30 25.61 -7.47
C ILE A 168 19.48 27.10 -7.66
N VAL A 169 18.71 27.94 -6.97
CA VAL A 169 18.80 29.41 -7.08
C VAL A 169 20.19 29.91 -6.67
N ARG A 170 20.75 29.40 -5.58
CA ARG A 170 22.11 29.73 -5.15
C ARG A 170 23.15 29.34 -6.20
N HIS A 171 23.02 28.19 -6.82
CA HIS A 171 23.92 27.72 -7.86
C HIS A 171 23.87 28.64 -9.07
N LEU A 172 22.68 28.95 -9.58
CA LEU A 172 22.49 29.84 -10.72
C LEU A 172 23.02 31.29 -10.42
N ALA A 173 22.77 31.78 -9.22
CA ALA A 173 23.29 33.10 -8.80
C ALA A 173 24.84 33.13 -8.77
N LYS A 174 25.49 32.05 -8.33
CA LYS A 174 26.96 31.93 -8.36
C LYS A 174 27.52 31.91 -9.79
N LEU A 175 26.76 31.35 -10.74
CA LEU A 175 27.11 31.37 -12.17
C LEU A 175 26.82 32.71 -12.84
N GLY A 176 26.32 33.72 -12.11
CA GLY A 176 26.07 35.06 -12.61
C GLY A 176 24.69 35.29 -13.23
N HIS A 177 23.81 34.27 -13.24
CA HIS A 177 22.44 34.45 -13.70
C HIS A 177 21.68 35.43 -12.80
N ARG A 178 20.98 36.41 -13.42
CA ARG A 178 20.19 37.42 -12.71
C ARG A 178 18.70 37.36 -13.03
N ASN A 179 18.37 36.84 -14.18
CA ASN A 179 16.99 36.67 -14.62
C ASN A 179 16.67 35.17 -14.68
N LEU A 180 15.72 34.73 -13.84
CA LEU A 180 15.32 33.35 -13.71
C LEU A 180 13.83 33.25 -14.00
N LEU A 181 13.42 32.29 -14.84
CA LEU A 181 12.04 31.95 -15.07
C LEU A 181 11.77 30.61 -14.40
N TYR A 182 10.76 30.55 -13.54
CA TYR A 182 10.29 29.34 -12.92
C TYR A 182 8.94 28.93 -13.53
N LEU A 183 8.92 27.78 -14.16
CA LEU A 183 7.69 27.16 -14.68
C LEU A 183 7.25 26.10 -13.68
N TYR A 184 6.02 26.17 -13.25
CA TYR A 184 5.45 25.18 -12.34
C TYR A 184 4.07 24.77 -12.81
N GLU A 185 3.70 23.54 -12.55
CA GLU A 185 2.35 23.08 -12.69
C GLU A 185 1.65 23.19 -11.33
N SER A 186 0.51 23.85 -11.31
CA SER A 186 -0.31 23.92 -10.12
C SER A 186 -1.11 22.63 -10.02
N PHE A 187 -0.65 21.72 -9.19
CA PHE A 187 -1.51 20.61 -8.75
C PHE A 187 -2.58 21.14 -7.79
N SER A 188 -3.48 21.96 -8.29
CA SER A 188 -4.67 22.29 -7.53
C SER A 188 -5.65 21.13 -7.67
N SER A 189 -5.61 20.20 -6.74
CA SER A 189 -6.75 19.33 -6.46
C SER A 189 -7.89 20.10 -5.77
N ARG A 190 -8.00 21.39 -6.04
CA ARG A 190 -9.20 22.16 -5.72
C ARG A 190 -10.05 22.15 -6.97
N SER A 191 -11.14 21.38 -6.88
CA SER A 191 -12.36 21.54 -7.66
C SER A 191 -12.49 22.94 -8.27
N GLU A 192 -12.92 22.96 -9.52
CA GLU A 192 -13.33 24.02 -10.42
C GLU A 192 -14.26 25.10 -9.81
N GLU A 193 -13.88 25.78 -8.75
CA GLU A 193 -14.74 26.81 -8.14
C GLU A 193 -14.17 28.24 -8.25
N HIS A 194 -13.09 28.49 -8.98
CA HIS A 194 -12.58 29.85 -9.19
C HIS A 194 -12.19 30.18 -10.62
N THR A 195 -13.05 29.86 -11.60
CA THR A 195 -12.99 30.45 -12.94
C THR A 195 -14.26 31.20 -13.30
N SER A 196 -14.69 32.07 -12.39
CA SER A 196 -15.67 33.09 -12.75
C SER A 196 -15.40 34.30 -11.88
N GLU A 197 -14.38 35.09 -12.23
CA GLU A 197 -14.28 36.53 -11.99
C GLU A 197 -12.87 37.03 -12.40
N LEU A 198 -12.73 37.29 -13.70
CA LEU A 198 -11.88 38.35 -14.27
C LEU A 198 -12.50 38.78 -15.60
#